data_df6c4640a60506579c3e0e16db867e6a
#
_entry.id   df6c4640a60506579c3e0e16db867e6a
#
_cell.length_a   1.000
_cell.length_b   1.000
_cell.length_c   1.000
_cell.angle_alpha   90.00
_cell.angle_beta   90.00
_cell.angle_gamma   90.00
#
_symmetry.space_group_name_H-M   'P 1'
#
loop_
_entity.id
_entity.type
_entity.pdbx_description
1 polymer ?
#
loop_
_entity_poly.entity_id
_entity_poly.type
_entity_poly.pdbx_seq_one_letter_code
_entity_poly.pdbx_strand_id
1 'polypeptide(L)'
;HTDSSAASDVYKRQDPLYSPTRVLTENFLKDFNIKTTFYNPHDLKTLEKSITKKTKLIFVENPGSNSFDFQDLKKIVSIAKKNKILTTIDNTWGTPYFLKPIKLGFDMSIVSATKYYSGHSDVMGGSLAVNKKVFSKVKAAERITGLRLGPDDAYLITRGLRTLDVRLDRHSENAKKVAKFLSKFKNIKLLYPYKKGSYNFKMWKKYYSGASGLMGLKIKCKNINSVRKFVNSLKLFGYGYSWGGFESLALHQEYRETGTRKFLKLAKDEHLVRLHIGLEDPSDLIADIKQALKHLK
;
A
#
# COMPACT_ATOMS: atom_id res chain seq x y z
N HIS A 1 -4.24 -25.03 37.63
CA HIS A 1 -5.24 -24.77 36.58
C HIS A 1 -5.10 -23.36 36.15
N THR A 2 -4.35 -23.16 35.07
CA THR A 2 -4.40 -21.91 34.35
C THR A 2 -5.63 -21.96 33.47
N ASP A 3 -6.65 -21.22 33.84
CA ASP A 3 -7.73 -20.83 32.96
C ASP A 3 -7.15 -20.02 31.77
N SER A 4 -6.65 -20.73 30.80
CA SER A 4 -6.48 -20.18 29.47
C SER A 4 -7.83 -20.20 28.79
N SER A 5 -8.79 -19.44 29.31
CA SER A 5 -9.84 -18.90 28.44
C SER A 5 -9.06 -18.05 27.43
N ALA A 6 -8.75 -18.63 26.29
CA ALA A 6 -8.02 -17.97 25.21
C ALA A 6 -8.77 -16.69 24.86
N ALA A 7 -8.38 -15.62 25.55
CA ALA A 7 -8.98 -14.31 25.32
C ALA A 7 -8.62 -13.95 23.88
N SER A 8 -9.60 -13.99 22.99
CA SER A 8 -9.41 -13.70 21.58
C SER A 8 -8.74 -12.34 21.43
N ASP A 9 -7.48 -12.33 21.01
CA ASP A 9 -6.75 -11.11 20.72
C ASP A 9 -7.43 -10.35 19.57
N VAL A 10 -7.40 -9.04 19.63
CA VAL A 10 -8.09 -8.21 18.65
C VAL A 10 -7.11 -7.34 17.88
N TYR A 11 -7.13 -7.47 16.57
CA TYR A 11 -6.36 -6.62 15.66
C TYR A 11 -7.24 -5.53 15.05
N LYS A 12 -6.73 -4.30 15.01
CA LYS A 12 -7.40 -3.18 14.34
C LYS A 12 -6.68 -2.87 13.04
N ARG A 13 -7.43 -2.84 11.93
CA ARG A 13 -6.91 -2.63 10.59
C ARG A 13 -7.74 -1.61 9.83
N GLN A 14 -7.11 -0.89 8.91
CA GLN A 14 -7.84 -0.04 7.98
C GLN A 14 -8.56 -0.88 6.91
N ASP A 15 -9.67 -0.37 6.40
CA ASP A 15 -10.47 -1.09 5.40
C ASP A 15 -9.74 -1.29 4.05
N PRO A 16 -9.07 -0.28 3.45
CA PRO A 16 -8.27 -0.46 2.25
C PRO A 16 -6.93 -1.14 2.56
N LEU A 17 -6.94 -2.45 2.64
CA LEU A 17 -5.78 -3.29 2.94
C LEU A 17 -5.44 -4.19 1.76
N TYR A 18 -4.17 -4.53 1.59
CA TYR A 18 -3.69 -5.52 0.64
C TYR A 18 -4.48 -6.84 0.78
N SER A 19 -5.00 -7.35 -0.35
CA SER A 19 -5.96 -8.46 -0.32
C SER A 19 -5.45 -9.72 0.39
N PRO A 20 -4.22 -10.21 0.15
CA PRO A 20 -3.69 -11.37 0.89
C PRO A 20 -3.58 -11.13 2.39
N THR A 21 -3.22 -9.91 2.84
CA THR A 21 -3.21 -9.58 4.27
C THR A 21 -4.62 -9.60 4.85
N ARG A 22 -5.64 -9.23 4.05
CA ARG A 22 -7.03 -9.34 4.45
C ARG A 22 -7.45 -10.80 4.63
N VAL A 23 -7.16 -11.64 3.63
CA VAL A 23 -7.43 -13.10 3.68
C VAL A 23 -6.74 -13.74 4.90
N LEU A 24 -5.47 -13.42 5.14
CA LEU A 24 -4.74 -13.87 6.34
C LEU A 24 -5.52 -13.56 7.62
N THR A 25 -6.09 -12.37 7.73
CA THR A 25 -6.72 -11.91 8.97
C THR A 25 -8.18 -12.31 9.13
N GLU A 26 -8.90 -12.47 8.04
CA GLU A 26 -10.32 -12.88 8.07
C GLU A 26 -10.48 -14.40 8.14
N ASN A 27 -9.51 -15.15 7.60
CA ASN A 27 -9.55 -16.61 7.56
C ASN A 27 -8.54 -17.22 8.53
N PHE A 28 -7.24 -17.19 8.18
CA PHE A 28 -6.20 -17.91 8.91
C PHE A 28 -6.10 -17.50 10.40
N LEU A 29 -6.04 -16.21 10.72
CA LEU A 29 -5.93 -15.75 12.10
C LEU A 29 -7.20 -16.04 12.93
N LYS A 30 -8.34 -16.21 12.28
CA LYS A 30 -9.59 -16.58 12.93
C LYS A 30 -9.48 -17.96 13.59
N ASP A 31 -8.77 -18.91 12.97
CA ASP A 31 -8.57 -20.26 13.49
C ASP A 31 -7.72 -20.26 14.76
N PHE A 32 -6.94 -19.20 14.99
CA PHE A 32 -6.19 -18.95 16.22
C PHE A 32 -6.95 -18.04 17.21
N ASN A 33 -8.26 -17.89 17.07
CA ASN A 33 -9.08 -17.01 17.90
C ASN A 33 -8.66 -15.54 17.88
N ILE A 34 -7.97 -15.09 16.82
CA ILE A 34 -7.57 -13.68 16.66
C ILE A 34 -8.65 -12.96 15.83
N LYS A 35 -9.37 -12.05 16.48
CA LYS A 35 -10.41 -11.25 15.81
C LYS A 35 -9.79 -10.01 15.15
N THR A 36 -10.24 -9.72 13.94
CA THR A 36 -9.88 -8.50 13.22
C THR A 36 -11.06 -7.56 13.09
N THR A 37 -10.85 -6.28 13.32
CA THR A 37 -11.85 -5.23 13.12
C THR A 37 -11.28 -4.17 12.20
N PHE A 38 -12.06 -3.73 11.21
CA PHE A 38 -11.65 -2.72 10.26
C PHE A 38 -12.17 -1.34 10.66
N TYR A 39 -11.38 -0.29 10.44
CA TYR A 39 -11.74 1.09 10.73
C TYR A 39 -11.63 1.97 9.47
N ASN A 40 -12.28 3.12 9.50
CA ASN A 40 -12.24 4.10 8.41
C ASN A 40 -10.92 4.89 8.45
N PRO A 41 -10.07 4.84 7.39
CA PRO A 41 -8.80 5.55 7.34
C PRO A 41 -8.95 7.08 7.40
N HIS A 42 -10.11 7.62 7.00
CA HIS A 42 -10.40 9.05 7.02
C HIS A 42 -11.04 9.53 8.32
N ASP A 43 -11.51 8.61 9.18
CA ASP A 43 -12.10 8.93 10.49
C ASP A 43 -11.52 8.06 11.59
N LEU A 44 -10.44 8.54 12.21
CA LEU A 44 -9.77 7.83 13.30
C LEU A 44 -10.62 7.72 14.59
N LYS A 45 -11.77 8.42 14.71
CA LYS A 45 -12.74 8.15 15.78
C LYS A 45 -13.28 6.71 15.66
N THR A 46 -13.39 6.17 14.45
CA THR A 46 -13.80 4.77 14.24
C THR A 46 -12.74 3.79 14.76
N LEU A 47 -11.46 4.12 14.64
CA LEU A 47 -10.38 3.37 15.28
C LEU A 47 -10.49 3.42 16.81
N GLU A 48 -10.60 4.62 17.38
CA GLU A 48 -10.72 4.82 18.85
C GLU A 48 -11.90 4.03 19.43
N LYS A 49 -13.10 4.15 18.81
CA LYS A 49 -14.31 3.42 19.23
C LYS A 49 -14.18 1.90 19.12
N SER A 50 -13.33 1.41 18.23
CA SER A 50 -13.14 -0.03 18.01
C SER A 50 -12.18 -0.68 19.02
N ILE A 51 -11.39 0.11 19.76
CA ILE A 51 -10.40 -0.40 20.71
C ILE A 51 -11.12 -1.02 21.93
N THR A 52 -10.63 -2.16 22.37
CA THR A 52 -11.06 -2.88 23.57
C THR A 52 -9.86 -3.23 24.43
N LYS A 53 -10.07 -3.70 25.67
CA LYS A 53 -9.01 -4.23 26.56
C LYS A 53 -8.23 -5.39 25.93
N LYS A 54 -8.86 -6.12 24.99
CA LYS A 54 -8.24 -7.25 24.26
C LYS A 54 -7.47 -6.83 22.99
N THR A 55 -7.46 -5.55 22.62
CA THR A 55 -6.75 -5.08 21.42
C THR A 55 -5.25 -5.11 21.64
N LYS A 56 -4.51 -5.84 20.80
CA LYS A 56 -3.06 -6.04 20.89
C LYS A 56 -2.26 -5.33 19.82
N LEU A 57 -2.84 -5.15 18.63
CA LEU A 57 -2.14 -4.61 17.47
C LEU A 57 -3.03 -3.69 16.63
N ILE A 58 -2.47 -2.57 16.22
CA ILE A 58 -2.99 -1.73 15.14
C ILE A 58 -2.08 -1.91 13.93
N PHE A 59 -2.65 -2.41 12.82
CA PHE A 59 -1.95 -2.58 11.56
C PHE A 59 -2.40 -1.50 10.57
N VAL A 60 -1.44 -0.81 9.98
CA VAL A 60 -1.64 0.29 9.03
C VAL A 60 -0.98 -0.08 7.70
N GLU A 61 -1.61 0.24 6.59
CA GLU A 61 -1.00 0.31 5.28
C GLU A 61 -1.15 1.74 4.77
N ASN A 62 -0.04 2.41 4.45
CA ASN A 62 -0.10 3.83 4.11
C ASN A 62 0.84 4.18 2.94
N PRO A 63 0.25 4.61 1.80
CA PRO A 63 -1.18 4.74 1.52
C PRO A 63 -1.89 3.38 1.46
N GLY A 64 -3.21 3.38 1.66
CA GLY A 64 -4.03 2.17 1.60
C GLY A 64 -4.05 1.52 0.22
N SER A 65 -4.09 0.19 0.17
CA SER A 65 -4.06 -0.58 -1.07
C SER A 65 -5.23 -0.23 -1.98
N ASN A 66 -4.96 0.07 -3.23
CA ASN A 66 -5.90 0.45 -4.29
C ASN A 66 -6.67 1.76 -4.08
N SER A 67 -6.94 2.17 -2.85
CA SER A 67 -7.62 3.44 -2.54
C SER A 67 -6.65 4.61 -2.46
N PHE A 68 -5.38 4.35 -2.17
CA PHE A 68 -4.32 5.34 -1.97
C PHE A 68 -4.67 6.40 -0.91
N ASP A 69 -5.38 5.99 0.13
CA ASP A 69 -5.74 6.85 1.25
C ASP A 69 -4.56 7.03 2.19
N PHE A 70 -4.22 8.29 2.48
CA PHE A 70 -3.20 8.64 3.46
C PHE A 70 -3.84 8.96 4.81
N GLN A 71 -3.23 8.49 5.89
CA GLN A 71 -3.73 8.63 7.25
C GLN A 71 -2.85 9.55 8.10
N ASP A 72 -3.39 10.05 9.19
CA ASP A 72 -2.61 10.78 10.21
C ASP A 72 -1.81 9.80 11.09
N LEU A 73 -0.60 9.46 10.65
CA LEU A 73 0.25 8.44 11.26
C LEU A 73 0.61 8.77 12.71
N LYS A 74 0.92 10.04 13.03
CA LYS A 74 1.23 10.44 14.41
C LYS A 74 0.02 10.31 15.32
N LYS A 75 -1.18 10.60 14.82
CA LYS A 75 -2.42 10.43 15.60
C LYS A 75 -2.67 8.95 15.89
N ILE A 76 -2.47 8.05 14.91
CA ILE A 76 -2.57 6.59 15.12
C ILE A 76 -1.59 6.11 16.20
N VAL A 77 -0.33 6.54 16.11
CA VAL A 77 0.69 6.21 17.13
C VAL A 77 0.29 6.74 18.51
N SER A 78 -0.25 7.95 18.59
CA SER A 78 -0.73 8.53 19.86
C SER A 78 -1.86 7.70 20.47
N ILE A 79 -2.86 7.33 19.66
CA ILE A 79 -3.98 6.46 20.07
C ILE A 79 -3.45 5.12 20.61
N ALA A 80 -2.54 4.49 19.87
CA ALA A 80 -1.95 3.21 20.25
C ALA A 80 -1.17 3.29 21.59
N LYS A 81 -0.33 4.32 21.75
CA LYS A 81 0.46 4.55 22.97
C LYS A 81 -0.45 4.76 24.20
N LYS A 82 -1.48 5.58 24.06
CA LYS A 82 -2.47 5.82 25.15
C LYS A 82 -3.11 4.53 25.62
N ASN A 83 -3.34 3.57 24.74
CA ASN A 83 -3.98 2.30 25.01
C ASN A 83 -2.99 1.13 25.20
N LYS A 84 -1.67 1.38 25.24
CA LYS A 84 -0.61 0.37 25.38
C LYS A 84 -0.67 -0.72 24.28
N ILE A 85 -1.09 -0.35 23.06
CA ILE A 85 -1.26 -1.25 21.91
C ILE A 85 -0.02 -1.13 21.00
N LEU A 86 0.45 -2.25 20.45
CA LEU A 86 1.53 -2.27 19.47
C LEU A 86 1.04 -1.76 18.10
N THR A 87 1.97 -1.19 17.34
CA THR A 87 1.70 -0.67 16.00
C THR A 87 2.61 -1.32 14.96
N THR A 88 2.04 -1.69 13.83
CA THR A 88 2.81 -2.06 12.63
C THR A 88 2.28 -1.30 11.42
N ILE A 89 3.18 -1.01 10.50
CA ILE A 89 2.83 -0.35 9.24
C ILE A 89 3.46 -1.09 8.07
N ASP A 90 2.66 -1.37 7.04
CA ASP A 90 3.17 -1.70 5.73
C ASP A 90 3.61 -0.42 5.04
N ASN A 91 4.91 -0.29 4.85
CA ASN A 91 5.59 0.86 4.24
C ASN A 91 6.15 0.52 2.86
N THR A 92 5.61 -0.48 2.19
CA THR A 92 6.11 -0.95 0.90
C THR A 92 6.07 0.16 -0.16
N TRP A 93 5.01 0.98 -0.18
CA TRP A 93 4.86 2.09 -1.13
C TRP A 93 5.89 3.20 -0.91
N GLY A 94 6.12 3.59 0.34
CA GLY A 94 7.03 4.68 0.70
C GLY A 94 8.49 4.26 0.82
N THR A 95 8.74 3.03 1.23
CA THR A 95 10.02 2.53 1.71
C THR A 95 10.62 3.42 2.81
N PRO A 96 11.70 3.04 3.49
CA PRO A 96 12.39 3.96 4.42
C PRO A 96 13.00 5.19 3.74
N TYR A 97 13.08 5.20 2.42
CA TYR A 97 13.55 6.34 1.66
C TYR A 97 12.62 7.54 1.78
N PHE A 98 11.30 7.33 1.57
CA PHE A 98 10.31 8.41 1.65
C PHE A 98 9.59 8.51 2.99
N LEU A 99 9.49 7.42 3.77
CA LEU A 99 8.83 7.40 5.08
C LEU A 99 9.63 6.59 6.08
N LYS A 100 9.86 7.14 7.27
CA LYS A 100 10.61 6.50 8.37
C LYS A 100 9.70 6.17 9.56
N PRO A 101 8.90 5.08 9.52
CA PRO A 101 7.85 4.82 10.51
C PRO A 101 8.36 4.65 11.94
N ILE A 102 9.49 3.99 12.13
CA ILE A 102 10.07 3.80 13.48
C ILE A 102 10.41 5.17 14.11
N LYS A 103 10.90 6.13 13.33
CA LYS A 103 11.14 7.51 13.81
C LYS A 103 9.83 8.25 14.13
N LEU A 104 8.71 7.87 13.51
CA LEU A 104 7.38 8.40 13.84
C LEU A 104 6.78 7.77 15.10
N GLY A 105 7.38 6.69 15.60
CA GLY A 105 6.97 6.00 16.83
C GLY A 105 6.20 4.70 16.63
N PHE A 106 6.16 4.16 15.41
CA PHE A 106 5.68 2.81 15.17
C PHE A 106 6.63 1.78 15.80
N ASP A 107 6.07 0.66 16.25
CA ASP A 107 6.86 -0.44 16.83
C ASP A 107 7.50 -1.30 15.73
N MET A 108 6.81 -1.48 14.60
CA MET A 108 7.20 -2.36 13.49
C MET A 108 6.91 -1.69 12.15
N SER A 109 7.78 -1.92 11.16
CA SER A 109 7.61 -1.49 9.77
C SER A 109 7.91 -2.64 8.82
N ILE A 110 6.92 -3.00 8.02
CA ILE A 110 7.00 -4.07 7.02
C ILE A 110 7.27 -3.42 5.66
N VAL A 111 8.12 -4.05 4.87
CA VAL A 111 8.32 -3.73 3.44
C VAL A 111 8.34 -5.04 2.66
N SER A 112 7.48 -5.17 1.66
CA SER A 112 7.61 -6.22 0.66
C SER A 112 8.87 -5.97 -0.17
N ALA A 113 9.92 -6.73 0.09
CA ALA A 113 11.19 -6.59 -0.61
C ALA A 113 11.09 -6.98 -2.09
N THR A 114 10.07 -7.76 -2.45
CA THR A 114 9.62 -8.07 -3.82
C THR A 114 9.42 -6.82 -4.69
N LYS A 115 9.14 -5.65 -4.07
CA LYS A 115 8.82 -4.40 -4.76
C LYS A 115 10.10 -3.56 -4.96
N TYR A 116 10.11 -2.34 -4.51
CA TYR A 116 11.22 -1.41 -4.73
C TYR A 116 12.57 -1.85 -4.16
N TYR A 117 12.60 -2.70 -3.12
CA TYR A 117 13.87 -3.15 -2.56
C TYR A 117 14.67 -3.96 -3.59
N SER A 118 14.07 -4.99 -4.19
CA SER A 118 14.69 -5.70 -5.31
C SER A 118 14.70 -4.83 -6.57
N GLY A 119 13.53 -4.30 -6.94
CA GLY A 119 13.35 -3.35 -8.06
C GLY A 119 13.54 -3.96 -9.45
N HIS A 120 13.62 -5.28 -9.58
CA HIS A 120 13.95 -5.98 -10.83
C HIS A 120 12.92 -7.05 -11.20
N SER A 121 11.83 -7.21 -10.44
CA SER A 121 10.73 -8.17 -10.70
C SER A 121 11.16 -9.65 -10.74
N ASP A 122 12.26 -9.99 -10.08
CA ASP A 122 12.96 -11.28 -10.16
C ASP A 122 13.03 -12.03 -8.82
N VAL A 123 12.51 -11.48 -7.73
CA VAL A 123 12.61 -12.07 -6.39
C VAL A 123 11.37 -11.79 -5.55
N MET A 124 11.05 -12.72 -4.66
CA MET A 124 10.02 -12.55 -3.63
C MET A 124 10.63 -12.54 -2.24
N GLY A 125 10.27 -11.53 -1.45
CA GLY A 125 10.77 -11.44 -0.09
C GLY A 125 10.09 -10.36 0.74
N GLY A 126 10.36 -10.38 2.05
CA GLY A 126 9.87 -9.40 3.00
C GLY A 126 10.96 -8.89 3.92
N SER A 127 10.79 -7.69 4.42
CA SER A 127 11.65 -7.09 5.43
C SER A 127 10.80 -6.55 6.58
N LEU A 128 11.23 -6.81 7.80
CA LEU A 128 10.59 -6.32 9.03
C LEU A 128 11.62 -5.55 9.86
N ALA A 129 11.46 -4.24 9.92
CA ALA A 129 12.21 -3.39 10.84
C ALA A 129 11.39 -3.18 12.12
N VAL A 130 12.05 -3.25 13.27
CA VAL A 130 11.39 -3.14 14.58
C VAL A 130 12.16 -2.20 15.51
N ASN A 131 11.44 -1.59 16.47
CA ASN A 131 12.09 -0.84 17.54
C ASN A 131 12.66 -1.80 18.64
N LYS A 132 13.50 -1.26 19.53
CA LYS A 132 14.13 -2.04 20.61
C LYS A 132 13.12 -2.75 21.52
N LYS A 133 11.93 -2.16 21.73
CA LYS A 133 10.90 -2.69 22.65
C LYS A 133 10.38 -4.06 22.23
N VAL A 134 10.25 -4.32 20.95
CA VAL A 134 9.68 -5.57 20.42
C VAL A 134 10.72 -6.50 19.81
N PHE A 135 11.98 -6.04 19.69
CA PHE A 135 13.05 -6.79 19.01
C PHE A 135 13.21 -8.22 19.50
N SER A 136 13.34 -8.42 20.81
CA SER A 136 13.57 -9.77 21.36
C SER A 136 12.41 -10.73 21.08
N LYS A 137 11.15 -10.24 21.13
CA LYS A 137 9.97 -11.06 20.81
C LYS A 137 9.92 -11.45 19.34
N VAL A 138 10.20 -10.50 18.45
CA VAL A 138 10.22 -10.75 17.00
C VAL A 138 11.35 -11.69 16.63
N LYS A 139 12.54 -11.53 17.23
CA LYS A 139 13.69 -12.40 17.00
C LYS A 139 13.45 -13.83 17.50
N ALA A 140 12.76 -13.99 18.63
CA ALA A 140 12.35 -15.30 19.12
C ALA A 140 11.35 -15.97 18.16
N ALA A 141 10.34 -15.24 17.69
CA ALA A 141 9.37 -15.75 16.73
C ALA A 141 10.04 -16.18 15.41
N GLU A 142 10.97 -15.37 14.85
CA GLU A 142 11.74 -15.72 13.66
C GLU A 142 12.51 -17.03 13.83
N ARG A 143 13.16 -17.20 14.97
CA ARG A 143 13.92 -18.45 15.27
C ARG A 143 13.02 -19.67 15.35
N ILE A 144 11.87 -19.56 16.03
CA ILE A 144 10.93 -20.68 16.23
C ILE A 144 10.26 -21.09 14.94
N THR A 145 9.85 -20.12 14.12
CA THR A 145 9.13 -20.39 12.87
C THR A 145 10.04 -20.81 11.73
N GLY A 146 11.34 -20.52 11.82
CA GLY A 146 12.30 -20.79 10.74
C GLY A 146 12.04 -19.98 9.47
N LEU A 147 11.17 -18.95 9.52
CA LEU A 147 10.86 -18.11 8.36
C LEU A 147 12.06 -17.23 8.01
N ARG A 148 12.81 -17.68 7.03
CA ARG A 148 14.01 -16.99 6.52
C ARG A 148 13.98 -16.87 5.03
N LEU A 149 14.60 -15.81 4.55
CA LEU A 149 14.83 -15.59 3.14
C LEU A 149 15.98 -16.51 2.68
N GLY A 150 15.85 -17.09 1.48
CA GLY A 150 16.92 -17.84 0.85
C GLY A 150 18.15 -16.94 0.58
N PRO A 151 19.36 -17.52 0.53
CA PRO A 151 20.58 -16.72 0.34
C PRO A 151 20.62 -16.00 -1.02
N ASP A 152 20.13 -16.62 -2.08
CA ASP A 152 20.07 -16.02 -3.42
C ASP A 152 19.10 -14.86 -3.47
N ASP A 153 17.91 -15.02 -2.88
CA ASP A 153 16.93 -13.94 -2.75
C ASP A 153 17.47 -12.78 -1.90
N ALA A 154 18.16 -13.11 -0.81
CA ALA A 154 18.79 -12.09 0.05
C ALA A 154 19.87 -11.32 -0.69
N TYR A 155 20.66 -12.00 -1.54
CA TYR A 155 21.67 -11.38 -2.39
C TYR A 155 21.03 -10.41 -3.40
N LEU A 156 20.01 -10.86 -4.15
CA LEU A 156 19.31 -10.04 -5.15
C LEU A 156 18.65 -8.80 -4.51
N ILE A 157 18.00 -8.97 -3.37
CA ILE A 157 17.42 -7.85 -2.62
C ILE A 157 18.51 -6.87 -2.16
N THR A 158 19.64 -7.38 -1.64
CA THR A 158 20.75 -6.53 -1.20
C THR A 158 21.37 -5.76 -2.37
N ARG A 159 21.49 -6.40 -3.53
CA ARG A 159 21.93 -5.77 -4.78
C ARG A 159 20.96 -4.65 -5.18
N GLY A 160 19.65 -4.91 -5.15
CA GLY A 160 18.62 -3.92 -5.46
C GLY A 160 18.66 -2.72 -4.52
N LEU A 161 18.89 -2.93 -3.23
CA LEU A 161 18.97 -1.86 -2.23
C LEU A 161 20.09 -0.83 -2.52
N ARG A 162 21.17 -1.22 -3.20
CA ARG A 162 22.27 -0.33 -3.55
C ARG A 162 21.90 0.78 -4.55
N THR A 163 20.80 0.59 -5.28
CA THR A 163 20.28 1.57 -6.26
C THR A 163 18.86 2.04 -5.92
N LEU A 164 18.41 1.81 -4.69
CA LEU A 164 17.04 2.10 -4.28
C LEU A 164 16.70 3.59 -4.43
N ASP A 165 17.57 4.46 -3.97
CA ASP A 165 17.40 5.90 -3.99
C ASP A 165 17.27 6.46 -5.42
N VAL A 166 18.24 6.16 -6.29
CA VAL A 166 18.21 6.64 -7.69
C VAL A 166 17.01 6.10 -8.47
N ARG A 167 16.59 4.85 -8.20
CA ARG A 167 15.39 4.28 -8.84
C ARG A 167 14.11 4.94 -8.32
N LEU A 168 14.00 5.17 -7.00
CA LEU A 168 12.82 5.83 -6.43
C LEU A 168 12.71 7.29 -6.86
N ASP A 169 13.82 8.01 -6.99
CA ASP A 169 13.81 9.36 -7.53
C ASP A 169 13.33 9.38 -8.97
N ARG A 170 13.82 8.48 -9.81
CA ARG A 170 13.35 8.34 -11.20
C ARG A 170 11.87 7.99 -11.28
N HIS A 171 11.41 6.99 -10.51
CA HIS A 171 9.99 6.64 -10.40
C HIS A 171 9.14 7.87 -9.99
N SER A 172 9.59 8.61 -8.98
CA SER A 172 8.90 9.79 -8.48
C SER A 172 8.77 10.89 -9.53
N GLU A 173 9.85 11.18 -10.25
CA GLU A 173 9.85 12.18 -11.33
C GLU A 173 8.93 11.78 -12.48
N ASN A 174 9.05 10.55 -12.94
CA ASN A 174 8.21 10.01 -14.01
C ASN A 174 6.74 10.05 -13.61
N ALA A 175 6.41 9.57 -12.41
CA ALA A 175 5.05 9.58 -11.89
C ALA A 175 4.46 10.99 -11.77
N LYS A 176 5.25 11.98 -11.36
CA LYS A 176 4.82 13.40 -11.33
C LYS A 176 4.47 13.93 -12.72
N LYS A 177 5.28 13.61 -13.75
CA LYS A 177 5.03 14.04 -15.14
C LYS A 177 3.75 13.38 -15.69
N VAL A 178 3.59 12.06 -15.49
CA VAL A 178 2.38 11.33 -15.89
C VAL A 178 1.15 11.83 -15.14
N ALA A 179 1.24 12.05 -13.82
CA ALA A 179 0.14 12.59 -13.04
C ALA A 179 -0.28 14.00 -13.50
N LYS A 180 0.70 14.87 -13.84
CA LYS A 180 0.44 16.19 -14.40
C LYS A 180 -0.31 16.10 -15.74
N PHE A 181 0.06 15.14 -16.59
CA PHE A 181 -0.64 14.91 -17.86
C PHE A 181 -2.08 14.43 -17.63
N LEU A 182 -2.25 13.38 -16.80
CA LEU A 182 -3.56 12.78 -16.52
C LEU A 182 -4.51 13.73 -15.79
N SER A 183 -4.00 14.68 -14.99
CA SER A 183 -4.83 15.66 -14.28
C SER A 183 -5.61 16.63 -15.19
N LYS A 184 -5.29 16.68 -16.50
CA LYS A 184 -5.99 17.48 -17.49
C LYS A 184 -7.35 16.89 -17.91
N PHE A 185 -7.60 15.61 -17.63
CA PHE A 185 -8.80 14.89 -18.06
C PHE A 185 -9.86 14.88 -16.95
N LYS A 186 -11.01 15.49 -17.22
CA LYS A 186 -12.11 15.67 -16.23
C LYS A 186 -12.74 14.34 -15.78
N ASN A 187 -12.71 13.32 -16.63
CA ASN A 187 -13.23 11.98 -16.33
C ASN A 187 -12.22 11.09 -15.60
N ILE A 188 -11.01 11.59 -15.28
CA ILE A 188 -9.98 10.86 -14.53
C ILE A 188 -9.71 11.57 -13.22
N LYS A 189 -9.95 10.89 -12.11
CA LYS A 189 -9.56 11.34 -10.79
C LYS A 189 -8.31 10.58 -10.33
N LEU A 190 -7.21 11.31 -10.13
CA LEU A 190 -5.96 10.73 -9.62
C LEU A 190 -6.07 10.36 -8.15
N LEU A 191 -5.70 9.13 -7.83
CA LEU A 191 -5.44 8.63 -6.48
C LEU A 191 -3.92 8.62 -6.26
N TYR A 192 -3.36 9.80 -6.16
CA TYR A 192 -1.93 10.07 -6.00
C TYR A 192 -1.78 11.42 -5.29
N PRO A 193 -0.73 11.66 -4.49
CA PRO A 193 -0.59 12.90 -3.72
C PRO A 193 -0.17 14.09 -4.60
N TYR A 194 -0.91 14.32 -5.69
CA TYR A 194 -0.63 15.38 -6.65
C TYR A 194 -1.48 16.65 -6.41
N LYS A 195 -2.77 16.47 -6.03
CA LYS A 195 -3.72 17.59 -5.88
C LYS A 195 -3.47 18.34 -4.57
N LYS A 196 -2.85 19.52 -4.67
CA LYS A 196 -2.69 20.44 -3.52
C LYS A 196 -4.05 20.73 -2.85
N GLY A 197 -4.05 20.88 -1.52
CA GLY A 197 -5.26 21.19 -0.75
C GLY A 197 -6.12 19.98 -0.37
N SER A 198 -6.00 18.82 -1.04
CA SER A 198 -6.71 17.62 -0.63
C SER A 198 -6.20 17.05 0.71
N TYR A 199 -7.05 16.30 1.42
CA TYR A 199 -6.66 15.62 2.66
C TYR A 199 -5.45 14.70 2.44
N ASN A 200 -5.49 13.87 1.39
CA ASN A 200 -4.40 12.96 1.07
C ASN A 200 -3.08 13.70 0.80
N PHE A 201 -3.13 14.82 0.09
CA PHE A 201 -1.94 15.65 -0.14
C PHE A 201 -1.39 16.23 1.17
N LYS A 202 -2.25 16.71 2.08
CA LYS A 202 -1.84 17.25 3.39
C LYS A 202 -1.14 16.17 4.23
N MET A 203 -1.70 14.96 4.28
CA MET A 203 -1.13 13.85 5.04
C MET A 203 0.17 13.35 4.42
N TRP A 204 0.23 13.22 3.09
CA TRP A 204 1.46 12.89 2.39
C TRP A 204 2.56 13.92 2.69
N LYS A 205 2.31 15.21 2.46
CA LYS A 205 3.29 16.28 2.71
C LYS A 205 3.77 16.33 4.15
N LYS A 206 2.93 15.93 5.11
CA LYS A 206 3.27 15.92 6.55
C LYS A 206 4.29 14.84 6.91
N TYR A 207 4.27 13.70 6.21
CA TYR A 207 5.00 12.51 6.63
C TYR A 207 6.03 12.01 5.64
N TYR A 208 5.87 12.29 4.35
CA TYR A 208 6.70 11.75 3.28
C TYR A 208 7.62 12.81 2.69
N SER A 209 8.84 12.40 2.33
CA SER A 209 9.78 13.24 1.58
C SER A 209 9.58 13.16 0.07
N GLY A 210 8.88 12.13 -0.43
CA GLY A 210 8.61 11.92 -1.85
C GLY A 210 7.40 11.00 -2.08
N ALA A 211 7.18 10.61 -3.31
CA ALA A 211 6.11 9.72 -3.73
C ALA A 211 6.64 8.70 -4.74
N SER A 212 6.23 7.44 -4.61
CA SER A 212 6.71 6.37 -5.49
C SER A 212 6.00 6.35 -6.86
N GLY A 213 6.36 5.39 -7.71
CA GLY A 213 5.78 5.24 -9.05
C GLY A 213 4.36 4.68 -9.09
N LEU A 214 3.83 4.16 -7.97
CA LEU A 214 2.53 3.51 -7.96
C LEU A 214 1.40 4.50 -7.67
N MET A 215 0.40 4.54 -8.55
CA MET A 215 -0.78 5.41 -8.45
C MET A 215 -2.07 4.70 -8.87
N GLY A 216 -3.20 5.22 -8.41
CA GLY A 216 -4.52 4.80 -8.85
C GLY A 216 -5.21 5.87 -9.69
N LEU A 217 -6.07 5.44 -10.59
CA LEU A 217 -6.97 6.27 -11.36
C LEU A 217 -8.40 5.82 -11.11
N LYS A 218 -9.27 6.72 -10.65
CA LYS A 218 -10.71 6.53 -10.78
C LYS A 218 -11.14 7.11 -12.12
N ILE A 219 -11.60 6.28 -13.01
CA ILE A 219 -12.03 6.65 -14.36
C ILE A 219 -13.55 6.62 -14.39
N LYS A 220 -14.17 7.76 -14.70
CA LYS A 220 -15.60 7.85 -14.92
C LYS A 220 -15.92 7.48 -16.37
N CYS A 221 -16.56 6.32 -16.55
CA CYS A 221 -16.91 5.78 -17.85
C CYS A 221 -18.11 4.84 -17.72
N LYS A 222 -19.14 5.01 -18.58
CA LYS A 222 -20.35 4.19 -18.52
C LYS A 222 -20.10 2.72 -18.88
N ASN A 223 -19.13 2.47 -19.77
CA ASN A 223 -18.85 1.12 -20.27
C ASN A 223 -17.52 0.60 -19.79
N ILE A 224 -17.53 -0.42 -18.95
CA ILE A 224 -16.33 -1.11 -18.44
C ILE A 224 -15.41 -1.61 -19.56
N ASN A 225 -15.97 -2.02 -20.71
CA ASN A 225 -15.18 -2.50 -21.85
C ASN A 225 -14.33 -1.38 -22.46
N SER A 226 -14.76 -0.11 -22.35
CA SER A 226 -13.93 1.03 -22.75
C SER A 226 -12.69 1.16 -21.85
N VAL A 227 -12.85 0.93 -20.55
CA VAL A 227 -11.71 0.95 -19.62
C VAL A 227 -10.77 -0.26 -19.84
N ARG A 228 -11.33 -1.44 -20.12
CA ARG A 228 -10.53 -2.61 -20.51
C ARG A 228 -9.77 -2.37 -21.80
N LYS A 229 -10.43 -1.80 -22.85
CA LYS A 229 -9.76 -1.43 -24.10
C LYS A 229 -8.67 -0.37 -23.87
N PHE A 230 -8.90 0.62 -23.01
CA PHE A 230 -7.88 1.59 -22.62
C PHE A 230 -6.63 0.88 -22.08
N VAL A 231 -6.78 0.00 -21.07
CA VAL A 231 -5.64 -0.73 -20.47
C VAL A 231 -4.96 -1.64 -21.49
N ASN A 232 -5.74 -2.40 -22.27
CA ASN A 232 -5.20 -3.39 -23.22
C ASN A 232 -4.55 -2.73 -24.47
N SER A 233 -4.80 -1.45 -24.72
CA SER A 233 -4.18 -0.72 -25.85
C SER A 233 -2.87 -0.03 -25.48
N LEU A 234 -2.47 -0.06 -24.21
CA LEU A 234 -1.16 0.39 -23.78
C LEU A 234 -0.07 -0.56 -24.31
N LYS A 235 0.98 0.02 -24.88
CA LYS A 235 2.07 -0.74 -25.55
C LYS A 235 3.31 -0.88 -24.66
N LEU A 236 3.57 0.13 -23.83
CA LEU A 236 4.73 0.19 -22.94
C LEU A 236 4.40 -0.30 -21.52
N PHE A 237 3.11 -0.35 -21.18
CA PHE A 237 2.67 -0.85 -19.88
C PHE A 237 2.35 -2.32 -19.97
N GLY A 238 3.10 -3.15 -19.27
CA GLY A 238 2.77 -4.56 -19.08
C GLY A 238 1.48 -4.74 -18.25
N TYR A 239 0.81 -5.88 -18.42
CA TYR A 239 -0.32 -6.26 -17.56
C TYR A 239 0.19 -7.12 -16.41
N GLY A 240 0.09 -6.65 -15.17
CA GLY A 240 0.63 -7.38 -14.03
C GLY A 240 0.11 -6.92 -12.68
N TYR A 241 -0.03 -7.90 -11.75
CA TYR A 241 -0.48 -7.65 -10.38
C TYR A 241 0.62 -7.10 -9.48
N SER A 242 1.89 -7.34 -9.78
CA SER A 242 3.01 -6.81 -9.02
C SER A 242 3.27 -5.34 -9.38
N TRP A 243 4.32 -4.76 -8.85
CA TRP A 243 4.78 -3.40 -9.09
C TRP A 243 6.12 -3.17 -8.39
N GLY A 244 6.77 -2.06 -8.66
CA GLY A 244 8.02 -1.69 -8.00
C GLY A 244 9.27 -2.19 -8.69
N GLY A 245 9.12 -2.84 -9.86
CA GLY A 245 10.19 -3.16 -10.78
C GLY A 245 10.55 -1.99 -11.68
N PHE A 246 11.41 -2.22 -12.67
CA PHE A 246 11.87 -1.21 -13.61
C PHE A 246 10.82 -0.87 -14.68
N GLU A 247 9.94 -1.82 -15.00
CA GLU A 247 8.91 -1.72 -16.01
C GLU A 247 7.65 -0.99 -15.54
N SER A 248 6.98 -0.29 -16.44
CA SER A 248 5.65 0.26 -16.23
C SER A 248 4.58 -0.82 -16.34
N LEU A 249 3.60 -0.80 -15.44
CA LEU A 249 2.50 -1.77 -15.40
C LEU A 249 1.16 -1.05 -15.30
N ALA A 250 0.13 -1.62 -15.95
CA ALA A 250 -1.25 -1.17 -15.85
C ALA A 250 -2.16 -2.33 -15.50
N LEU A 251 -3.11 -2.09 -14.59
CA LEU A 251 -4.07 -3.10 -14.19
C LEU A 251 -5.45 -2.46 -13.96
N HIS A 252 -6.46 -2.95 -14.68
CA HIS A 252 -7.84 -2.69 -14.33
C HIS A 252 -8.18 -3.49 -13.07
N GLN A 253 -8.50 -2.80 -11.99
CA GLN A 253 -8.91 -3.42 -10.73
C GLN A 253 -10.39 -3.70 -10.78
N GLU A 254 -10.78 -4.96 -10.93
CA GLU A 254 -12.14 -5.36 -10.64
C GLU A 254 -12.37 -5.21 -9.14
N TYR A 255 -12.91 -4.07 -8.79
CA TYR A 255 -13.29 -3.80 -7.42
C TYR A 255 -14.57 -4.56 -7.12
N ARG A 256 -14.44 -5.82 -6.77
CA ARG A 256 -15.56 -6.54 -6.18
C ARG A 256 -15.78 -5.93 -4.80
N GLU A 257 -16.97 -5.39 -4.58
CA GLU A 257 -17.48 -5.18 -3.25
C GLU A 257 -17.58 -6.56 -2.58
N THR A 258 -16.45 -7.06 -2.08
CA THR A 258 -16.53 -8.10 -1.08
C THR A 258 -17.24 -7.44 0.09
N GLY A 259 -18.33 -8.02 0.60
CA GLY A 259 -19.20 -7.43 1.63
C GLY A 259 -18.50 -6.96 2.91
N THR A 260 -17.18 -7.07 2.95
CA THR A 260 -16.26 -6.67 4.02
C THR A 260 -15.63 -5.28 3.82
N ARG A 261 -15.62 -4.72 2.59
CA ARG A 261 -15.09 -3.36 2.35
C ARG A 261 -16.18 -2.31 2.51
N LYS A 262 -16.14 -1.61 3.65
CA LYS A 262 -17.22 -0.68 4.06
C LYS A 262 -17.01 0.76 3.59
N PHE A 263 -15.76 1.17 3.32
CA PHE A 263 -15.41 2.59 3.21
C PHE A 263 -14.94 3.04 1.84
N LEU A 264 -14.43 2.16 0.99
CA LEU A 264 -14.16 2.50 -0.41
C LEU A 264 -15.38 2.17 -1.26
N LYS A 265 -16.08 3.19 -1.74
CA LYS A 265 -17.22 3.05 -2.65
C LYS A 265 -16.84 3.63 -4.02
N LEU A 266 -17.15 2.87 -5.07
CA LEU A 266 -17.15 3.34 -6.46
C LEU A 266 -18.59 3.56 -6.90
N ALA A 267 -18.85 4.63 -7.65
CA ALA A 267 -20.12 4.78 -8.34
C ALA A 267 -20.22 3.74 -9.48
N LYS A 268 -21.44 3.46 -9.97
CA LYS A 268 -21.66 2.46 -11.02
C LYS A 268 -20.86 2.73 -12.32
N ASP A 269 -20.59 4.00 -12.59
CA ASP A 269 -19.82 4.47 -13.74
C ASP A 269 -18.35 4.82 -13.41
N GLU A 270 -17.89 4.47 -12.21
CA GLU A 270 -16.49 4.64 -11.80
C GLU A 270 -15.74 3.31 -11.82
N HIS A 271 -14.57 3.31 -12.44
CA HIS A 271 -13.68 2.16 -12.54
C HIS A 271 -12.30 2.50 -12.00
N LEU A 272 -11.68 1.52 -11.36
CA LEU A 272 -10.35 1.69 -10.78
C LEU A 272 -9.29 1.08 -11.70
N VAL A 273 -8.33 1.90 -12.11
CA VAL A 273 -7.12 1.45 -12.82
C VAL A 273 -5.92 1.79 -11.95
N ARG A 274 -5.02 0.85 -11.79
CA ARG A 274 -3.76 1.03 -11.11
C ARG A 274 -2.65 1.12 -12.15
N LEU A 275 -1.81 2.16 -12.04
CA LEU A 275 -0.60 2.31 -12.83
C LEU A 275 0.61 2.22 -11.90
N HIS A 276 1.60 1.44 -12.29
CA HIS A 276 2.97 1.57 -11.83
C HIS A 276 3.77 2.25 -12.93
N ILE A 277 4.40 3.37 -12.61
CA ILE A 277 5.23 4.13 -13.52
C ILE A 277 6.67 3.69 -13.31
N GLY A 278 7.24 3.08 -14.32
CA GLY A 278 8.59 2.53 -14.31
C GLY A 278 9.69 3.57 -14.57
N LEU A 279 10.83 3.07 -15.04
CA LEU A 279 12.04 3.86 -15.26
C LEU A 279 12.18 4.35 -16.71
N GLU A 280 11.27 4.01 -17.60
CA GLU A 280 11.22 4.37 -19.01
C GLU A 280 11.17 5.91 -19.17
N ASP A 281 11.36 6.39 -20.40
CA ASP A 281 11.19 7.82 -20.65
C ASP A 281 9.73 8.26 -20.42
N PRO A 282 9.48 9.26 -19.60
CA PRO A 282 8.13 9.70 -19.28
C PRO A 282 7.39 10.33 -20.48
N SER A 283 8.08 10.78 -21.51
CA SER A 283 7.46 11.30 -22.73
C SER A 283 6.83 10.16 -23.52
N ASP A 284 7.53 9.01 -23.60
CA ASP A 284 7.03 7.81 -24.26
C ASP A 284 5.84 7.20 -23.51
N LEU A 285 5.92 7.15 -22.18
CA LEU A 285 4.80 6.70 -21.35
C LEU A 285 3.57 7.60 -21.51
N ILE A 286 3.76 8.91 -21.59
CA ILE A 286 2.68 9.87 -21.83
C ILE A 286 2.10 9.71 -23.24
N ALA A 287 2.93 9.50 -24.25
CA ALA A 287 2.49 9.26 -25.63
C ALA A 287 1.65 7.98 -25.72
N ASP A 288 2.09 6.91 -25.05
CA ASP A 288 1.36 5.65 -24.99
C ASP A 288 0.01 5.80 -24.28
N ILE A 289 -0.02 6.45 -23.11
CA ILE A 289 -1.29 6.76 -22.43
C ILE A 289 -2.19 7.61 -23.34
N LYS A 290 -1.65 8.62 -24.00
CA LYS A 290 -2.42 9.55 -24.87
C LYS A 290 -3.12 8.80 -26.01
N GLN A 291 -2.44 7.86 -26.68
CA GLN A 291 -3.06 7.08 -27.74
C GLN A 291 -4.16 6.15 -27.21
N ALA A 292 -4.01 5.62 -26.00
CA ALA A 292 -4.97 4.72 -25.35
C ALA A 292 -6.25 5.45 -24.87
N LEU A 293 -6.15 6.73 -24.47
CA LEU A 293 -7.27 7.54 -23.96
C LEU A 293 -8.44 7.70 -24.94
N LYS A 294 -8.21 7.47 -26.26
CA LYS A 294 -9.30 7.47 -27.26
C LYS A 294 -10.42 6.48 -26.96
N HIS A 295 -10.13 5.43 -26.20
CA HIS A 295 -11.10 4.41 -25.80
C HIS A 295 -11.99 4.80 -24.61
N LEU A 296 -11.68 5.91 -23.93
CA LEU A 296 -12.44 6.42 -22.79
C LEU A 296 -13.44 7.54 -23.14
N LYS A 297 -13.68 7.74 -24.42
CA LYS A 297 -14.68 8.70 -24.92
C LYS A 297 -16.09 8.19 -24.72
#